data_a5e845c124bb75eea355b767db602f2d
#
_entry.id   a5e845c124bb75eea355b767db602f2d
#
_cell.length_a   1.000
_cell.length_b   1.000
_cell.length_c   1.000
_cell.angle_alpha   90.00
_cell.angle_beta   90.00
_cell.angle_gamma   90.00
#
_symmetry.space_group_name_H-M   'P 1'
#
loop_
_entity.id
_entity.type
_entity.pdbx_description
1 polymer ?
#
loop_
_entity_poly.entity_id
_entity_poly.type
_entity_poly.pdbx_seq_one_letter_code
_entity_poly.pdbx_strand_id
1 'polypeptide(L)'
;MIRPIPPCLLLPALLLAGCTSLPPTPCRSGERAVVVETLYFGTATPDGRVSAADWQDFLAREVTPRFPQGLTVSEASGQWRGAGGRIVQEATHVLTLVTADADEAALPAIITAYRTRFRQEAVLRVHHAACLAG
;
A
#
# COMPACT_ATOMS: atom_id res chain seq x y z
N MET A 1 77.43 -0.99 12.57
CA MET A 1 76.22 -1.67 13.11
C MET A 1 75.02 -0.85 12.74
N ILE A 2 74.32 -1.25 11.67
CA ILE A 2 73.11 -0.54 11.16
C ILE A 2 71.90 -1.37 11.61
N ARG A 3 71.01 -0.75 12.45
CA ARG A 3 69.76 -1.40 12.90
C ARG A 3 68.71 -1.26 11.82
N PRO A 4 67.99 -2.31 11.44
CA PRO A 4 66.89 -2.20 10.50
C PRO A 4 65.65 -1.61 11.18
N ILE A 5 65.00 -0.68 10.50
CA ILE A 5 63.70 -0.07 10.87
C ILE A 5 62.56 -1.04 10.47
N PRO A 6 61.62 -1.36 11.35
CA PRO A 6 60.50 -2.23 10.98
C PRO A 6 59.52 -1.51 10.07
N PRO A 7 58.86 -2.20 9.10
CA PRO A 7 57.85 -1.61 8.25
C PRO A 7 56.56 -1.30 9.01
N CYS A 8 56.18 -0.05 8.96
CA CYS A 8 54.92 0.45 9.51
C CYS A 8 53.76 -0.15 8.68
N LEU A 9 52.99 -1.06 9.27
CA LEU A 9 51.76 -1.59 8.68
C LEU A 9 50.67 -0.49 8.67
N LEU A 10 50.47 0.13 7.51
CA LEU A 10 49.30 0.97 7.27
C LEU A 10 48.08 0.09 7.08
N LEU A 11 47.22 0.00 8.13
CA LEU A 11 45.88 -0.57 8.04
C LEU A 11 44.96 0.43 7.30
N PRO A 12 44.32 0.02 6.19
CA PRO A 12 43.30 0.87 5.58
C PRO A 12 42.08 0.87 6.47
N ALA A 13 41.68 2.05 7.01
CA ALA A 13 40.43 2.27 7.70
C ALA A 13 39.31 2.20 6.66
N LEU A 14 38.55 1.11 6.67
CA LEU A 14 37.34 0.93 5.85
C LEU A 14 36.22 1.83 6.42
N LEU A 15 36.00 2.97 5.79
CA LEU A 15 34.88 3.86 6.09
C LEU A 15 33.59 3.19 5.60
N LEU A 16 32.87 2.52 6.51
CA LEU A 16 31.49 2.10 6.30
C LEU A 16 30.61 3.36 6.27
N ALA A 17 30.34 3.86 5.07
CA ALA A 17 29.29 4.86 4.83
C ALA A 17 27.94 4.18 5.09
N GLY A 18 27.44 4.23 6.33
CA GLY A 18 26.09 3.83 6.67
C GLY A 18 25.09 4.74 5.96
N CYS A 19 24.21 4.17 5.13
CA CYS A 19 23.05 4.88 4.62
C CYS A 19 22.14 5.22 5.82
N THR A 20 22.26 6.43 6.35
CA THR A 20 21.31 6.96 7.32
C THR A 20 20.04 7.31 6.56
N SER A 21 18.99 6.49 6.71
CA SER A 21 17.65 6.88 6.27
C SER A 21 17.25 8.16 7.01
N LEU A 22 16.95 9.21 6.24
CA LEU A 22 16.43 10.44 6.83
C LEU A 22 15.11 10.13 7.55
N PRO A 23 14.91 10.67 8.77
CA PRO A 23 13.64 10.52 9.46
C PRO A 23 12.53 11.18 8.63
N PRO A 24 11.30 10.65 8.65
CA PRO A 24 10.18 11.26 7.96
C PRO A 24 9.99 12.70 8.45
N THR A 25 9.71 13.61 7.51
CA THR A 25 9.46 15.02 7.84
C THR A 25 8.25 15.12 8.77
N PRO A 26 8.36 15.76 9.94
CA PRO A 26 7.23 15.89 10.86
C PRO A 26 6.14 16.76 10.24
N CYS A 27 4.88 16.49 10.57
CA CYS A 27 3.75 17.30 10.16
C CYS A 27 3.84 18.71 10.77
N ARG A 28 3.27 19.69 10.11
CA ARG A 28 3.24 21.08 10.58
C ARG A 28 2.35 21.20 11.82
N SER A 29 2.53 22.33 12.54
CA SER A 29 1.64 22.66 13.67
C SER A 29 0.19 22.74 13.19
N GLY A 30 -0.73 22.06 13.88
CA GLY A 30 -2.13 21.95 13.49
C GLY A 30 -2.47 20.78 12.55
N GLU A 31 -1.47 20.08 12.04
CA GLU A 31 -1.66 18.85 11.27
C GLU A 31 -1.41 17.62 12.14
N ARG A 32 -2.04 16.52 11.79
CA ARG A 32 -1.78 15.21 12.42
C ARG A 32 -1.25 14.20 11.40
N ALA A 33 -0.34 13.35 11.84
CA ALA A 33 0.16 12.25 11.03
C ALA A 33 -0.94 11.21 10.80
N VAL A 34 -1.07 10.77 9.56
CA VAL A 34 -2.02 9.75 9.12
C VAL A 34 -1.37 8.81 8.11
N VAL A 35 -2.03 7.69 7.86
CA VAL A 35 -1.73 6.81 6.72
C VAL A 35 -2.88 6.91 5.73
N VAL A 36 -2.54 7.12 4.46
CA VAL A 36 -3.49 7.01 3.35
C VAL A 36 -3.34 5.61 2.76
N GLU A 37 -4.43 4.86 2.77
CA GLU A 37 -4.53 3.54 2.16
C GLU A 37 -5.36 3.66 0.89
N THR A 38 -4.85 3.14 -0.21
CA THR A 38 -5.55 3.09 -1.49
C THR A 38 -5.59 1.66 -1.99
N LEU A 39 -6.80 1.13 -2.18
CA LEU A 39 -7.02 -0.22 -2.68
C LEU A 39 -7.71 -0.16 -4.04
N TYR A 40 -7.24 -0.98 -4.97
CA TYR A 40 -7.75 -1.07 -6.34
C TYR A 40 -8.42 -2.42 -6.51
N PHE A 41 -9.73 -2.40 -6.72
CA PHE A 41 -10.58 -3.59 -6.86
C PHE A 41 -10.99 -3.72 -8.32
N GLY A 42 -10.37 -4.63 -9.04
CA GLY A 42 -10.77 -4.97 -10.41
C GLY A 42 -12.17 -5.56 -10.44
N THR A 43 -12.93 -5.27 -11.49
CA THR A 43 -14.32 -5.73 -11.60
C THR A 43 -14.51 -6.94 -12.49
N ALA A 44 -13.55 -7.32 -13.34
CA ALA A 44 -13.66 -8.48 -14.20
C ALA A 44 -13.70 -9.78 -13.40
N THR A 45 -14.66 -10.64 -13.67
CA THR A 45 -14.79 -11.97 -13.06
C THR A 45 -14.84 -13.04 -14.15
N PRO A 46 -14.62 -14.33 -13.84
CA PRO A 46 -14.75 -15.39 -14.83
C PRO A 46 -16.10 -15.44 -15.55
N ASP A 47 -17.17 -15.00 -14.87
CA ASP A 47 -18.54 -15.07 -15.38
C ASP A 47 -19.10 -13.69 -15.78
N GLY A 48 -18.24 -12.67 -15.83
CA GLY A 48 -18.68 -11.34 -16.22
C GLY A 48 -17.99 -10.23 -15.42
N ARG A 49 -18.74 -9.56 -14.58
CA ARG A 49 -18.24 -8.37 -13.85
C ARG A 49 -18.95 -8.22 -12.51
N VAL A 50 -18.24 -7.71 -11.50
CA VAL A 50 -18.85 -7.25 -10.25
C VAL A 50 -19.85 -6.16 -10.55
N SER A 51 -21.12 -6.37 -10.19
CA SER A 51 -22.17 -5.38 -10.40
C SER A 51 -22.09 -4.23 -9.40
N ALA A 52 -22.73 -3.11 -9.72
CA ALA A 52 -22.83 -2.00 -8.78
C ALA A 52 -23.53 -2.40 -7.46
N ALA A 53 -24.54 -3.28 -7.53
CA ALA A 53 -25.23 -3.79 -6.35
C ALA A 53 -24.32 -4.68 -5.49
N ASP A 54 -23.53 -5.57 -6.11
CA ASP A 54 -22.58 -6.40 -5.39
C ASP A 54 -21.47 -5.58 -4.72
N TRP A 55 -21.01 -4.53 -5.40
CA TRP A 55 -20.03 -3.60 -4.84
C TRP A 55 -20.60 -2.85 -3.64
N GLN A 56 -21.81 -2.31 -3.73
CA GLN A 56 -22.46 -1.63 -2.61
C GLN A 56 -22.69 -2.56 -1.43
N ASP A 57 -23.13 -3.80 -1.67
CA ASP A 57 -23.29 -4.78 -0.61
C ASP A 57 -21.94 -5.14 0.05
N PHE A 58 -20.87 -5.27 -0.75
CA PHE A 58 -19.53 -5.49 -0.24
C PHE A 58 -19.05 -4.33 0.64
N LEU A 59 -19.22 -3.09 0.19
CA LEU A 59 -18.89 -1.91 1.00
C LEU A 59 -19.63 -1.91 2.33
N ALA A 60 -20.95 -2.15 2.30
CA ALA A 60 -21.80 -2.11 3.48
C ALA A 60 -21.43 -3.20 4.52
N ARG A 61 -21.07 -4.39 4.06
CA ARG A 61 -20.83 -5.53 4.96
C ARG A 61 -19.38 -5.69 5.38
N GLU A 62 -18.44 -5.40 4.49
CA GLU A 62 -17.03 -5.69 4.73
C GLU A 62 -16.19 -4.45 5.06
N VAL A 63 -16.47 -3.33 4.41
CA VAL A 63 -15.62 -2.15 4.54
C VAL A 63 -16.14 -1.19 5.61
N THR A 64 -17.41 -0.74 5.48
CA THR A 64 -17.99 0.27 6.37
C THR A 64 -17.93 -0.11 7.86
N PRO A 65 -18.20 -1.37 8.27
CA PRO A 65 -18.11 -1.73 9.69
C PRO A 65 -16.70 -1.65 10.27
N ARG A 66 -15.68 -1.79 9.41
CA ARG A 66 -14.26 -1.72 9.82
C ARG A 66 -13.70 -0.32 9.77
N PHE A 67 -14.28 0.54 8.94
CA PHE A 67 -13.87 1.94 8.75
C PHE A 67 -15.06 2.91 8.86
N PRO A 68 -15.74 2.94 10.02
CA PRO A 68 -16.92 3.77 10.22
C PRO A 68 -16.61 5.27 10.23
N GLN A 69 -15.35 5.66 10.37
CA GLN A 69 -14.92 7.06 10.38
C GLN A 69 -14.98 7.72 9.01
N GLY A 70 -15.00 6.92 7.95
CA GLY A 70 -15.16 7.40 6.59
C GLY A 70 -14.28 6.66 5.58
N LEU A 71 -14.77 6.69 4.36
CA LEU A 71 -14.10 6.13 3.20
C LEU A 71 -14.48 6.95 1.96
N THR A 72 -13.62 6.90 0.96
CA THR A 72 -13.92 7.50 -0.35
C THR A 72 -13.80 6.43 -1.42
N VAL A 73 -14.78 6.37 -2.32
CA VAL A 73 -14.78 5.48 -3.47
C VAL A 73 -14.80 6.30 -4.74
N SER A 74 -13.99 5.89 -5.71
CA SER A 74 -14.02 6.43 -7.07
C SER A 74 -13.97 5.29 -8.08
N GLU A 75 -14.42 5.57 -9.31
CA GLU A 75 -14.36 4.67 -10.44
C GLU A 75 -13.12 5.01 -11.28
N ALA A 76 -12.43 3.97 -11.74
CA ALA A 76 -11.25 4.11 -12.59
C ALA A 76 -11.25 3.05 -13.69
N SER A 77 -10.41 3.25 -14.70
CA SER A 77 -10.07 2.23 -15.68
C SER A 77 -8.63 1.79 -15.44
N GLY A 78 -8.44 0.49 -15.26
CA GLY A 78 -7.14 -0.11 -15.07
C GLY A 78 -6.73 -0.99 -16.25
N GLN A 79 -5.44 -1.18 -16.36
CA GLN A 79 -4.88 -2.25 -17.19
C GLN A 79 -3.68 -2.87 -16.53
N TRP A 80 -3.55 -4.17 -16.63
CA TRP A 80 -2.49 -4.94 -16.01
C TRP A 80 -2.16 -6.19 -16.80
N ARG A 81 -1.01 -6.78 -16.53
CA ARG A 81 -0.61 -8.04 -17.16
C ARG A 81 -1.14 -9.20 -16.35
N GLY A 82 -2.13 -9.90 -16.88
CA GLY A 82 -2.66 -11.12 -16.27
C GLY A 82 -1.66 -12.28 -16.25
N ALA A 83 -1.97 -13.32 -15.51
CA ALA A 83 -1.12 -14.52 -15.35
C ALA A 83 -0.73 -15.17 -16.69
N GLY A 84 -1.60 -15.10 -17.70
CA GLY A 84 -1.34 -15.58 -19.07
C GLY A 84 -0.48 -14.64 -19.94
N GLY A 85 0.10 -13.57 -19.38
CA GLY A 85 0.97 -12.61 -20.08
C GLY A 85 0.23 -11.58 -20.94
N ARG A 86 -1.09 -11.68 -21.10
CA ARG A 86 -1.89 -10.72 -21.84
C ARG A 86 -2.25 -9.49 -21.01
N ILE A 87 -2.39 -8.35 -21.66
CA ILE A 87 -2.91 -7.14 -21.02
C ILE A 87 -4.43 -7.28 -20.86
N VAL A 88 -4.88 -7.16 -19.62
CA VAL A 88 -6.28 -7.09 -19.23
C VAL A 88 -6.64 -5.62 -19.01
N GLN A 89 -7.75 -5.18 -19.58
CA GLN A 89 -8.33 -3.86 -19.33
C GLN A 89 -9.66 -4.05 -18.63
N GLU A 90 -9.84 -3.35 -17.53
CA GLU A 90 -11.08 -3.48 -16.74
C GLU A 90 -11.43 -2.19 -16.01
N ALA A 91 -12.73 -2.03 -15.71
CA ALA A 91 -13.18 -1.05 -14.74
C ALA A 91 -12.69 -1.44 -13.34
N THR A 92 -12.36 -0.47 -12.53
CA THR A 92 -11.77 -0.65 -11.20
C THR A 92 -12.46 0.28 -10.21
N HIS A 93 -12.87 -0.25 -9.08
CA HIS A 93 -13.26 0.58 -7.93
C HIS A 93 -12.01 0.93 -7.13
N VAL A 94 -11.84 2.18 -6.78
CA VAL A 94 -10.72 2.66 -5.96
C VAL A 94 -11.28 3.08 -4.61
N LEU A 95 -10.84 2.42 -3.55
CA LEU A 95 -11.18 2.75 -2.17
C LEU A 95 -9.99 3.49 -1.56
N THR A 96 -10.25 4.69 -1.03
CA THR A 96 -9.27 5.47 -0.27
C THR A 96 -9.74 5.61 1.16
N LEU A 97 -8.86 5.30 2.08
CA LEU A 97 -9.04 5.43 3.52
C LEU A 97 -7.95 6.35 4.08
N VAL A 98 -8.33 7.19 5.02
CA VAL A 98 -7.38 8.02 5.78
C VAL A 98 -7.51 7.63 7.24
N THR A 99 -6.49 7.05 7.81
CA THR A 99 -6.52 6.51 9.18
C THR A 99 -5.30 6.96 9.98
N ALA A 100 -5.49 7.22 11.26
CA ALA A 100 -4.38 7.51 12.18
C ALA A 100 -3.61 6.24 12.54
N ASP A 101 -4.34 5.13 12.66
CA ASP A 101 -3.79 3.81 12.97
C ASP A 101 -4.25 2.85 11.88
N ALA A 102 -3.33 2.33 11.09
CA ALA A 102 -3.65 1.24 10.19
C ALA A 102 -4.08 0.04 11.05
N ASP A 103 -5.37 -0.31 11.01
CA ASP A 103 -5.79 -1.62 11.48
C ASP A 103 -5.21 -2.66 10.52
N GLU A 104 -4.01 -3.15 10.86
CA GLU A 104 -3.27 -4.08 10.03
C GLU A 104 -4.03 -5.39 9.77
N ALA A 105 -5.03 -5.71 10.58
CA ALA A 105 -5.86 -6.89 10.41
C ALA A 105 -7.07 -6.63 9.48
N ALA A 106 -7.66 -5.44 9.50
CA ALA A 106 -8.87 -5.11 8.75
C ALA A 106 -8.64 -5.12 7.24
N LEU A 107 -7.54 -4.52 6.76
CA LEU A 107 -7.25 -4.42 5.33
C LEU A 107 -6.99 -5.77 4.65
N PRO A 108 -6.15 -6.67 5.20
CA PRO A 108 -6.01 -8.03 4.67
C PRO A 108 -7.33 -8.81 4.67
N ALA A 109 -8.19 -8.62 5.68
CA ALA A 109 -9.50 -9.27 5.72
C ALA A 109 -10.42 -8.80 4.59
N ILE A 110 -10.48 -7.49 4.32
CA ILE A 110 -11.22 -6.90 3.20
C ILE A 110 -10.71 -7.44 1.86
N ILE A 111 -9.39 -7.45 1.66
CA ILE A 111 -8.76 -7.97 0.44
C ILE A 111 -9.12 -9.45 0.24
N THR A 112 -9.02 -10.25 1.29
CA THR A 112 -9.35 -11.67 1.24
C THR A 112 -10.83 -11.89 0.93
N ALA A 113 -11.73 -11.14 1.59
CA ALA A 113 -13.18 -11.22 1.35
C ALA A 113 -13.53 -10.90 -0.10
N TYR A 114 -12.96 -9.82 -0.67
CA TYR A 114 -13.19 -9.46 -2.06
C TYR A 114 -12.71 -10.53 -3.04
N ARG A 115 -11.47 -10.97 -2.87
CA ARG A 115 -10.87 -12.00 -3.72
C ARG A 115 -11.68 -13.30 -3.69
N THR A 116 -12.11 -13.71 -2.52
CA THR A 116 -12.90 -14.94 -2.35
C THR A 116 -14.29 -14.79 -2.97
N ARG A 117 -14.98 -13.69 -2.67
CA ARG A 117 -16.35 -13.47 -3.12
C ARG A 117 -16.45 -13.33 -4.64
N PHE A 118 -15.52 -12.60 -5.24
CA PHE A 118 -15.55 -12.25 -6.68
C PHE A 118 -14.51 -12.98 -7.52
N ARG A 119 -13.83 -13.97 -6.96
CA ARG A 119 -12.82 -14.80 -7.64
C ARG A 119 -11.73 -13.95 -8.32
N GLN A 120 -11.25 -12.94 -7.62
CA GLN A 120 -10.21 -12.03 -8.11
C GLN A 120 -8.82 -12.60 -7.86
N GLU A 121 -7.90 -12.42 -8.81
CA GLU A 121 -6.50 -12.82 -8.65
C GLU A 121 -5.81 -11.98 -7.58
N ALA A 122 -6.04 -10.66 -7.58
CA ALA A 122 -5.41 -9.73 -6.67
C ALA A 122 -6.29 -8.51 -6.38
N VAL A 123 -5.99 -7.83 -5.29
CA VAL A 123 -6.35 -6.44 -5.00
C VAL A 123 -5.04 -5.71 -4.74
N LEU A 124 -4.75 -4.67 -5.51
CA LEU A 124 -3.57 -3.87 -5.29
C LEU A 124 -3.82 -2.93 -4.10
N ARG A 125 -2.89 -2.91 -3.14
CA ARG A 125 -2.87 -1.98 -2.01
C ARG A 125 -1.63 -1.12 -2.08
N VAL A 126 -1.82 0.18 -1.97
CA VAL A 126 -0.75 1.17 -1.85
C VAL A 126 -1.00 1.98 -0.60
N HIS A 127 0.03 2.26 0.17
CA HIS A 127 -0.07 3.14 1.34
C HIS A 127 1.10 4.11 1.42
N HIS A 128 0.86 5.24 2.05
CA HIS A 128 1.90 6.22 2.35
C HIS A 128 1.53 7.05 3.57
N ALA A 129 2.55 7.54 4.27
CA ALA A 129 2.37 8.50 5.35
C ALA A 129 1.97 9.87 4.77
N ALA A 130 1.05 10.55 5.42
CA ALA A 130 0.58 11.88 5.05
C ALA A 130 0.31 12.73 6.29
N CYS A 131 0.14 14.04 6.08
CA CYS A 131 -0.27 14.99 7.11
C CYS A 131 -1.69 15.47 6.78
N LEU A 132 -2.59 15.30 7.73
CA LEU A 132 -3.98 15.72 7.61
C LEU A 132 -4.18 17.03 8.34
N ALA A 133 -4.61 18.06 7.60
CA ALA A 133 -5.10 19.34 8.13
C ALA A 133 -6.63 19.32 8.16
N GLY A 134 -7.25 19.90 9.19
CA GLY A 134 -8.71 20.02 9.32
C GLY A 134 -9.18 20.18 10.74
#